data_360be1245fe6a15518d4926815f453eb
#
_entry.id   360be1245fe6a15518d4926815f453eb
#
_cell.length_a   1.000
_cell.length_b   1.000
_cell.length_c   1.000
_cell.angle_alpha   90.00
_cell.angle_beta   90.00
_cell.angle_gamma   90.00
#
_symmetry.space_group_name_H-M   'P 1'
#
loop_
_entity.id
_entity.type
_entity.pdbx_description
1 polymer ?
#
loop_
_entity_poly.entity_id
_entity_poly.type
_entity_poly.pdbx_seq_one_letter_code
_entity_poly.pdbx_strand_id
1 'polypeptide(L)'
;KASWRKPWVNSYGHSLTTSVSVSAPEQQLDFSYKIPLLKNPLEQYYLVQGGFKRTDLNDTEQDSTTLAVSRYWDLSSGWQRAINLRWSLDHFTQGEVTDTTMLLYPGVMISRTRSRGGLMPTWGDSQRYSIDYSNTAWGSDVDFSVFQAQNVWIRTLYDRHRFVTRGNLGWIETGDFDKVPPDLRFFAGGDRSIRGYKYKSISPKYSNGDLKGASKLVTGSLEYQYNVTGKWWGAMFVDSGEAVSDIRKSDFKTGAGV
;
A
#
# COMPACT_ATOMS: atom_id res chain seq x y z
N LYS A 1 18.86 -2.23 -2.07
CA LYS A 1 18.20 -2.92 -0.98
C LYS A 1 19.04 -4.10 -0.49
N ALA A 2 19.23 -4.21 0.82
CA ALA A 2 19.84 -5.36 1.48
C ALA A 2 18.85 -5.90 2.52
N SER A 3 18.81 -7.21 2.69
CA SER A 3 17.98 -7.82 3.74
C SER A 3 18.74 -8.99 4.37
N TRP A 4 18.56 -9.15 5.66
CA TRP A 4 19.08 -10.24 6.43
C TRP A 4 17.94 -10.94 7.14
N ARG A 5 17.96 -12.27 7.16
CA ARG A 5 16.94 -13.08 7.80
C ARG A 5 17.58 -14.16 8.67
N LYS A 6 17.14 -14.25 9.92
CA LYS A 6 17.39 -15.38 10.81
C LYS A 6 16.10 -16.19 10.94
N PRO A 7 15.96 -17.32 10.23
CA PRO A 7 14.71 -18.08 10.17
C PRO A 7 14.39 -18.82 11.48
N TRP A 8 15.40 -19.08 12.32
CA TRP A 8 15.28 -19.79 13.58
C TRP A 8 15.99 -19.01 14.68
N VAL A 9 15.27 -18.23 15.46
CA VAL A 9 15.83 -17.51 16.62
C VAL A 9 15.86 -18.42 17.84
N ASN A 10 14.86 -19.30 17.96
CA ASN A 10 14.70 -20.24 19.06
C ASN A 10 13.98 -21.53 18.59
N SER A 11 13.84 -22.49 19.52
CA SER A 11 13.16 -23.78 19.27
C SER A 11 11.64 -23.67 18.98
N TYR A 12 11.03 -22.50 19.23
CA TYR A 12 9.62 -22.25 18.95
C TYR A 12 9.37 -21.75 17.51
N GLY A 13 10.41 -21.66 16.68
CA GLY A 13 10.29 -21.26 15.28
C GLY A 13 10.16 -19.75 15.06
N HIS A 14 10.52 -18.94 16.04
CA HIS A 14 10.56 -17.48 15.86
C HIS A 14 11.58 -17.10 14.78
N SER A 15 11.26 -16.10 14.00
CA SER A 15 12.16 -15.58 12.95
C SER A 15 12.29 -14.07 13.02
N LEU A 16 13.48 -13.59 12.65
CA LEU A 16 13.78 -12.17 12.56
C LEU A 16 14.20 -11.83 11.13
N THR A 17 13.64 -10.76 10.61
CA THR A 17 14.03 -10.19 9.31
C THR A 17 14.34 -8.72 9.52
N THR A 18 15.47 -8.27 8.97
CA THR A 18 15.86 -6.86 8.94
C THR A 18 16.17 -6.49 7.50
N SER A 19 15.73 -5.32 7.06
CA SER A 19 16.01 -4.83 5.72
C SER A 19 16.39 -3.36 5.72
N VAL A 20 17.32 -3.02 4.83
CA VAL A 20 17.74 -1.65 4.55
C VAL A 20 17.49 -1.38 3.07
N SER A 21 16.80 -0.32 2.77
CA SER A 21 16.57 0.17 1.41
C SER A 21 17.03 1.62 1.31
N VAL A 22 17.87 1.91 0.32
CA VAL A 22 18.38 3.25 0.09
C VAL A 22 18.19 3.61 -1.37
N SER A 23 17.50 4.70 -1.61
CA SER A 23 17.38 5.38 -2.89
C SER A 23 17.46 6.90 -2.65
N ALA A 24 17.59 7.70 -3.70
CA ALA A 24 17.62 9.15 -3.54
C ALA A 24 16.35 9.71 -2.88
N PRO A 25 15.12 9.30 -3.30
CA PRO A 25 13.88 9.80 -2.70
C PRO A 25 13.47 9.10 -1.41
N GLU A 26 14.08 7.96 -1.05
CA GLU A 26 13.60 7.18 0.10
C GLU A 26 14.71 6.35 0.73
N GLN A 27 14.87 6.49 2.05
CA GLN A 27 15.74 5.64 2.86
C GLN A 27 14.89 4.97 3.94
N GLN A 28 15.07 3.67 4.11
CA GLN A 28 14.24 2.88 5.01
C GLN A 28 15.06 1.80 5.70
N LEU A 29 14.81 1.64 7.00
CA LEU A 29 15.30 0.54 7.83
C LEU A 29 14.09 -0.12 8.48
N ASP A 30 13.91 -1.42 8.24
CA ASP A 30 12.81 -2.19 8.81
C ASP A 30 13.32 -3.38 9.59
N PHE A 31 12.58 -3.75 10.61
CA PHE A 31 12.70 -5.05 11.26
C PHE A 31 11.32 -5.70 11.41
N SER A 32 11.30 -7.02 11.41
CA SER A 32 10.11 -7.83 11.56
C SER A 32 10.43 -9.08 12.35
N TYR A 33 9.73 -9.29 13.45
CA TYR A 33 9.86 -10.45 14.30
C TYR A 33 8.57 -11.26 14.26
N LYS A 34 8.65 -12.50 13.76
CA LYS A 34 7.50 -13.39 13.62
C LYS A 34 7.48 -14.42 14.74
N ILE A 35 6.33 -14.55 15.38
CA ILE A 35 6.07 -15.48 16.49
C ILE A 35 4.94 -16.43 16.05
N PRO A 36 5.24 -17.61 15.49
CA PRO A 36 4.23 -18.62 15.15
C PRO A 36 3.52 -19.13 16.40
N LEU A 37 2.22 -19.38 16.29
CA LEU A 37 1.46 -20.03 17.36
C LEU A 37 1.66 -21.55 17.29
N LEU A 38 2.02 -22.17 18.41
CA LEU A 38 2.37 -23.60 18.46
C LEU A 38 1.28 -24.53 17.95
N LYS A 39 0.02 -24.13 18.10
CA LYS A 39 -1.14 -24.94 17.69
C LYS A 39 -1.34 -24.97 16.18
N ASN A 40 -0.99 -23.90 15.46
CA ASN A 40 -1.13 -23.75 14.00
C ASN A 40 -0.07 -22.79 13.45
N PRO A 41 1.22 -23.15 13.47
CA PRO A 41 2.32 -22.22 13.23
C PRO A 41 2.40 -21.68 11.81
N LEU A 42 1.82 -22.39 10.82
CA LEU A 42 1.78 -21.95 9.43
C LEU A 42 0.64 -20.98 9.14
N GLU A 43 -0.46 -21.08 9.87
CA GLU A 43 -1.69 -20.35 9.61
C GLU A 43 -1.94 -19.21 10.60
N GLN A 44 -1.33 -19.29 11.80
CA GLN A 44 -1.55 -18.31 12.87
C GLN A 44 -0.21 -17.85 13.45
N TYR A 45 -0.01 -16.55 13.51
CA TYR A 45 1.20 -15.97 14.08
C TYR A 45 0.98 -14.52 14.53
N TYR A 46 1.83 -14.07 15.43
CA TYR A 46 2.03 -12.67 15.74
C TYR A 46 3.21 -12.13 14.93
N LEU A 47 3.12 -10.87 14.54
CA LEU A 47 4.17 -10.15 13.86
C LEU A 47 4.42 -8.83 14.61
N VAL A 48 5.65 -8.63 15.08
CA VAL A 48 6.11 -7.37 15.64
C VAL A 48 6.99 -6.70 14.58
N GLN A 49 6.62 -5.51 14.17
CA GLN A 49 7.32 -4.76 13.14
C GLN A 49 7.70 -3.39 13.64
N GLY A 50 8.79 -2.86 13.12
CA GLY A 50 9.18 -1.49 13.36
C GLY A 50 10.11 -1.01 12.27
N GLY A 51 10.29 0.30 12.20
CA GLY A 51 11.13 0.87 11.19
C GLY A 51 11.30 2.37 11.32
N PHE A 52 12.31 2.82 10.58
CA PHE A 52 12.58 4.24 10.33
C PHE A 52 12.54 4.45 8.83
N LYS A 53 11.84 5.48 8.40
CA LYS A 53 11.72 5.84 6.99
C LYS A 53 11.90 7.34 6.84
N ARG A 54 12.77 7.71 5.92
CA ARG A 54 12.89 9.08 5.42
C ARG A 54 12.43 9.13 3.98
N THR A 55 11.56 10.08 3.67
CA THR A 55 11.05 10.34 2.32
C THR A 55 11.35 11.77 1.93
N ASP A 56 11.89 11.95 0.73
CA ASP A 56 12.07 13.24 0.06
C ASP A 56 11.67 13.05 -1.40
N LEU A 57 10.40 13.30 -1.68
CA LEU A 57 9.81 13.04 -2.99
C LEU A 57 8.75 14.08 -3.32
N ASN A 58 8.88 14.72 -4.49
CA ASN A 58 8.02 15.81 -4.93
C ASN A 58 7.99 16.91 -3.85
N ASP A 59 6.80 17.24 -3.33
CA ASP A 59 6.61 18.27 -2.30
C ASP A 59 6.46 17.65 -0.89
N THR A 60 6.98 16.44 -0.69
CA THR A 60 6.90 15.68 0.57
C THR A 60 8.29 15.46 1.15
N GLU A 61 8.53 15.95 2.34
CA GLU A 61 9.62 15.55 3.22
C GLU A 61 9.04 14.92 4.48
N GLN A 62 9.48 13.72 4.84
CA GLN A 62 8.93 13.00 6.00
C GLN A 62 9.99 12.14 6.66
N ASP A 63 10.13 12.26 7.98
CA ASP A 63 10.82 11.32 8.84
C ASP A 63 9.78 10.58 9.68
N SER A 64 9.72 9.27 9.51
CA SER A 64 8.72 8.40 10.17
C SER A 64 9.40 7.32 11.00
N THR A 65 8.90 7.15 12.22
CA THR A 65 9.23 6.03 13.11
C THR A 65 7.95 5.25 13.37
N THR A 66 7.98 3.94 13.14
CA THR A 66 6.80 3.09 13.30
C THR A 66 7.08 1.87 14.15
N LEU A 67 6.10 1.47 14.95
CA LEU A 67 6.03 0.19 15.64
C LEU A 67 4.64 -0.40 15.45
N ALA A 68 4.56 -1.68 15.17
CA ALA A 68 3.28 -2.36 15.00
C ALA A 68 3.32 -3.77 15.58
N VAL A 69 2.20 -4.19 16.16
CA VAL A 69 1.94 -5.57 16.54
C VAL A 69 0.70 -6.03 15.77
N SER A 70 0.83 -7.15 15.09
CA SER A 70 -0.25 -7.72 14.28
C SER A 70 -0.46 -9.19 14.65
N ARG A 71 -1.70 -9.63 14.58
CA ARG A 71 -2.04 -11.03 14.62
C ARG A 71 -2.66 -11.45 13.30
N TYR A 72 -2.17 -12.54 12.73
CA TYR A 72 -2.59 -13.11 11.46
C TYR A 72 -3.28 -14.45 11.64
N TRP A 73 -4.32 -14.68 10.86
CA TRP A 73 -5.02 -15.95 10.72
C TRP A 73 -5.21 -16.27 9.24
N ASP A 74 -4.71 -17.40 8.81
CA ASP A 74 -5.02 -17.95 7.50
C ASP A 74 -6.22 -18.89 7.61
N LEU A 75 -7.17 -18.72 6.71
CA LEU A 75 -8.35 -19.55 6.62
C LEU A 75 -8.16 -20.60 5.53
N SER A 76 -8.82 -21.76 5.68
CA SER A 76 -8.85 -22.83 4.67
C SER A 76 -9.36 -22.38 3.30
N SER A 77 -10.13 -21.31 3.24
CA SER A 77 -10.60 -20.67 2.00
C SER A 77 -9.54 -19.84 1.26
N GLY A 78 -8.30 -19.75 1.81
CA GLY A 78 -7.21 -18.94 1.27
C GLY A 78 -7.25 -17.47 1.64
N TRP A 79 -8.21 -17.03 2.45
CA TRP A 79 -8.25 -15.69 3.01
C TRP A 79 -7.37 -15.61 4.25
N GLN A 80 -6.53 -14.57 4.29
CA GLN A 80 -5.77 -14.17 5.48
C GLN A 80 -6.50 -13.00 6.15
N ARG A 81 -6.65 -13.07 7.46
CA ARG A 81 -7.16 -11.98 8.30
C ARG A 81 -6.05 -11.47 9.20
N ALA A 82 -6.05 -10.19 9.46
CA ALA A 82 -5.15 -9.59 10.44
C ALA A 82 -5.87 -8.53 11.26
N ILE A 83 -5.49 -8.45 12.54
CA ILE A 83 -5.77 -7.32 13.41
C ILE A 83 -4.42 -6.74 13.78
N ASN A 84 -4.28 -5.43 13.71
CA ASN A 84 -3.04 -4.74 14.05
C ASN A 84 -3.30 -3.56 14.97
N LEU A 85 -2.28 -3.24 15.76
CA LEU A 85 -2.15 -2.00 16.52
C LEU A 85 -0.85 -1.36 16.08
N ARG A 86 -0.93 -0.13 15.58
CA ARG A 86 0.22 0.61 15.07
C ARG A 86 0.42 1.89 15.85
N TRP A 87 1.66 2.16 16.18
CA TRP A 87 2.13 3.43 16.68
C TRP A 87 3.05 4.05 15.65
N SER A 88 2.91 5.35 15.41
CA SER A 88 3.83 6.10 14.57
C SER A 88 4.12 7.49 15.14
N LEU A 89 5.32 7.97 14.85
CA LEU A 89 5.73 9.35 15.06
C LEU A 89 6.28 9.86 13.74
N ASP A 90 5.60 10.85 13.18
CA ASP A 90 5.88 11.41 11.86
C ASP A 90 6.18 12.89 11.98
N HIS A 91 7.38 13.30 11.57
CA HIS A 91 7.71 14.69 11.34
C HIS A 91 7.75 14.93 9.83
N PHE A 92 6.94 15.85 9.33
CA PHE A 92 6.78 16.02 7.89
C PHE A 92 6.56 17.45 7.47
N THR A 93 6.94 17.72 6.22
CA THR A 93 6.54 18.90 5.46
C THR A 93 5.85 18.41 4.19
N GLN A 94 4.60 18.79 4.01
CA GLN A 94 3.85 18.54 2.79
C GLN A 94 3.47 19.89 2.17
N GLY A 95 4.14 20.25 1.07
CA GLY A 95 3.99 21.59 0.48
C GLY A 95 4.32 22.69 1.49
N GLU A 96 3.31 23.49 1.83
CA GLU A 96 3.46 24.62 2.77
C GLU A 96 3.24 24.24 4.24
N VAL A 97 2.83 23.02 4.55
CA VAL A 97 2.48 22.60 5.92
C VAL A 97 3.58 21.74 6.50
N THR A 98 4.10 22.15 7.65
CA THR A 98 5.04 21.38 8.47
C THR A 98 4.37 21.04 9.79
N ASP A 99 4.36 19.76 10.16
CA ASP A 99 3.78 19.29 11.42
C ASP A 99 4.52 18.05 11.93
N THR A 100 4.24 17.72 13.18
CA THR A 100 4.66 16.47 13.82
C THR A 100 3.41 15.79 14.37
N THR A 101 3.16 14.56 13.94
CA THR A 101 1.96 13.81 14.31
C THR A 101 2.35 12.48 14.96
N MET A 102 1.85 12.24 16.16
CA MET A 102 1.92 10.96 16.83
C MET A 102 0.57 10.26 16.73
N LEU A 103 0.61 9.01 16.32
CA LEU A 103 -0.59 8.19 16.13
C LEU A 103 -0.48 6.87 16.88
N LEU A 104 -1.57 6.46 17.48
CA LEU A 104 -1.80 5.11 17.97
C LEU A 104 -3.14 4.64 17.41
N TYR A 105 -3.13 3.69 16.49
CA TYR A 105 -4.34 3.29 15.79
C TYR A 105 -4.44 1.78 15.54
N PRO A 106 -5.57 1.16 15.90
CA PRO A 106 -5.92 -0.18 15.51
C PRO A 106 -6.33 -0.24 14.04
N GLY A 107 -6.20 -1.43 13.45
CA GLY A 107 -6.65 -1.71 12.11
C GLY A 107 -7.03 -3.16 11.92
N VAL A 108 -7.83 -3.41 10.90
CA VAL A 108 -8.19 -4.75 10.45
C VAL A 108 -7.90 -4.87 8.96
N MET A 109 -7.47 -6.05 8.56
CA MET A 109 -7.16 -6.36 7.16
C MET A 109 -7.70 -7.75 6.82
N ILE A 110 -8.19 -7.88 5.59
CA ILE A 110 -8.48 -9.17 4.97
C ILE A 110 -7.86 -9.20 3.58
N SER A 111 -7.15 -10.26 3.25
CA SER A 111 -6.51 -10.40 1.95
C SER A 111 -6.53 -11.83 1.46
N ARG A 112 -6.47 -11.99 0.14
CA ARG A 112 -6.29 -13.26 -0.52
C ARG A 112 -5.49 -13.09 -1.79
N THR A 113 -4.56 -13.99 -2.04
CA THR A 113 -3.82 -14.05 -3.29
C THR A 113 -3.81 -15.49 -3.80
N ARG A 114 -4.25 -15.67 -5.03
CA ARG A 114 -4.25 -16.97 -5.72
C ARG A 114 -3.69 -16.81 -7.12
N SER A 115 -2.86 -17.75 -7.55
CA SER A 115 -2.33 -17.76 -8.91
C SER A 115 -2.04 -19.16 -9.42
N ARG A 116 -2.06 -19.31 -10.74
CA ARG A 116 -1.67 -20.52 -11.46
C ARG A 116 -0.82 -20.12 -12.66
N GLY A 117 0.20 -20.93 -12.98
CA GLY A 117 1.07 -20.67 -14.13
C GLY A 117 2.47 -20.15 -13.77
N GLY A 118 2.90 -20.29 -12.53
CA GLY A 118 4.28 -19.98 -12.11
C GLY A 118 4.66 -18.51 -12.23
N LEU A 119 5.80 -18.20 -12.82
CA LEU A 119 6.33 -16.83 -12.95
C LEU A 119 5.49 -15.93 -13.87
N MET A 120 4.77 -16.51 -14.82
CA MET A 120 3.82 -15.80 -15.68
C MET A 120 2.40 -16.36 -15.48
N PRO A 121 1.67 -15.90 -14.45
CA PRO A 121 0.37 -16.46 -14.14
C PRO A 121 -0.60 -16.35 -15.32
N THR A 122 -1.22 -17.46 -15.69
CA THR A 122 -2.30 -17.50 -16.68
C THR A 122 -3.65 -17.19 -16.05
N TRP A 123 -3.76 -17.45 -14.76
CA TRP A 123 -4.91 -17.17 -13.93
C TRP A 123 -4.47 -16.72 -12.55
N GLY A 124 -5.11 -15.69 -12.03
CA GLY A 124 -4.86 -15.24 -10.67
C GLY A 124 -5.81 -14.15 -10.23
N ASP A 125 -5.86 -13.97 -8.94
CA ASP A 125 -6.47 -12.82 -8.28
C ASP A 125 -5.75 -12.49 -6.98
N SER A 126 -5.72 -11.21 -6.66
CA SER A 126 -5.24 -10.68 -5.40
C SER A 126 -6.22 -9.61 -4.93
N GLN A 127 -6.74 -9.77 -3.72
CA GLN A 127 -7.65 -8.83 -3.09
C GLN A 127 -7.10 -8.48 -1.71
N ARG A 128 -7.14 -7.19 -1.38
CA ARG A 128 -6.76 -6.67 -0.08
C ARG A 128 -7.70 -5.55 0.32
N TYR A 129 -8.28 -5.66 1.52
CA TYR A 129 -9.15 -4.66 2.12
C TYR A 129 -8.64 -4.35 3.52
N SER A 130 -8.58 -3.08 3.88
CA SER A 130 -8.16 -2.67 5.22
C SER A 130 -8.97 -1.47 5.70
N ILE A 131 -9.16 -1.41 7.02
CA ILE A 131 -9.73 -0.27 7.72
C ILE A 131 -8.81 0.00 8.91
N ASP A 132 -8.35 1.25 9.03
CA ASP A 132 -7.59 1.76 10.16
C ASP A 132 -8.37 2.89 10.82
N TYR A 133 -8.31 2.98 12.14
CA TYR A 133 -9.04 3.98 12.91
C TYR A 133 -8.16 4.61 13.98
N SER A 134 -8.14 5.93 14.02
CA SER A 134 -7.41 6.72 15.01
C SER A 134 -8.35 7.61 15.80
N ASN A 135 -8.08 7.79 17.08
CA ASN A 135 -8.86 8.67 17.94
C ASN A 135 -7.98 9.35 18.97
N THR A 136 -8.23 10.65 19.20
CA THR A 136 -7.51 11.47 20.17
C THR A 136 -7.77 11.03 21.61
N ALA A 137 -8.88 10.35 21.89
CA ALA A 137 -9.23 9.87 23.23
C ALA A 137 -8.21 8.85 23.80
N TRP A 138 -7.43 8.16 22.96
CA TRP A 138 -6.37 7.26 23.39
C TRP A 138 -4.95 7.74 23.06
N GLY A 139 -4.79 9.03 22.81
CA GLY A 139 -3.49 9.70 22.70
C GLY A 139 -2.98 9.94 21.28
N SER A 140 -3.76 9.68 20.25
CA SER A 140 -3.42 10.12 18.89
C SER A 140 -3.62 11.63 18.73
N ASP A 141 -2.84 12.26 17.86
CA ASP A 141 -2.93 13.70 17.62
C ASP A 141 -4.08 14.08 16.69
N VAL A 142 -4.64 13.13 15.94
CA VAL A 142 -5.75 13.35 15.01
C VAL A 142 -6.70 12.17 14.93
N ASP A 143 -7.99 12.48 14.80
CA ASP A 143 -9.05 11.49 14.56
C ASP A 143 -9.13 11.21 13.07
N PHE A 144 -9.10 9.93 12.68
CA PHE A 144 -9.37 9.53 11.31
C PHE A 144 -9.91 8.10 11.21
N SER A 145 -10.54 7.82 10.10
CA SER A 145 -10.72 6.48 9.58
C SER A 145 -10.18 6.40 8.16
N VAL A 146 -9.43 5.33 7.85
CA VAL A 146 -8.88 5.08 6.53
C VAL A 146 -9.38 3.73 6.03
N PHE A 147 -10.06 3.75 4.89
CA PHE A 147 -10.43 2.54 4.15
C PHE A 147 -9.58 2.42 2.90
N GLN A 148 -9.08 1.22 2.62
CA GLN A 148 -8.36 0.92 1.38
C GLN A 148 -8.83 -0.41 0.80
N ALA A 149 -8.98 -0.45 -0.52
CA ALA A 149 -9.27 -1.65 -1.28
C ALA A 149 -8.35 -1.74 -2.50
N GLN A 150 -7.70 -2.88 -2.67
CA GLN A 150 -6.82 -3.16 -3.80
C GLN A 150 -7.20 -4.50 -4.40
N ASN A 151 -7.40 -4.53 -5.71
CA ASN A 151 -7.79 -5.72 -6.43
C ASN A 151 -6.99 -5.86 -7.72
N VAL A 152 -6.57 -7.09 -8.00
CA VAL A 152 -5.90 -7.47 -9.25
C VAL A 152 -6.50 -8.77 -9.72
N TRP A 153 -6.83 -8.86 -11.01
CA TRP A 153 -7.28 -10.09 -11.67
C TRP A 153 -6.48 -10.36 -12.93
N ILE A 154 -6.11 -11.62 -13.12
CA ILE A 154 -5.45 -12.12 -14.31
C ILE A 154 -6.29 -13.25 -14.88
N ARG A 155 -6.65 -13.15 -16.15
CA ARG A 155 -7.38 -14.19 -16.88
C ARG A 155 -6.78 -14.36 -18.27
N THR A 156 -6.46 -15.59 -18.64
CA THR A 156 -5.96 -15.93 -19.97
C THR A 156 -6.99 -16.80 -20.68
N LEU A 157 -7.34 -16.40 -21.88
CA LEU A 157 -8.27 -17.10 -22.76
C LEU A 157 -7.49 -17.69 -23.94
N TYR A 158 -7.82 -18.94 -24.32
CA TYR A 158 -7.21 -19.66 -25.44
C TYR A 158 -5.67 -19.66 -25.43
N ASP A 159 -5.06 -19.65 -24.23
CA ASP A 159 -3.61 -19.64 -23.95
C ASP A 159 -2.82 -18.48 -24.59
N ARG A 160 -3.50 -17.56 -25.25
CA ARG A 160 -2.87 -16.43 -26.00
C ARG A 160 -3.34 -15.06 -25.58
N HIS A 161 -4.55 -14.94 -25.05
CA HIS A 161 -5.17 -13.65 -24.73
C HIS A 161 -5.19 -13.48 -23.21
N ARG A 162 -4.25 -12.72 -22.68
CA ARG A 162 -4.14 -12.46 -21.24
C ARG A 162 -4.64 -11.07 -20.90
N PHE A 163 -5.57 -11.01 -19.97
CA PHE A 163 -6.15 -9.78 -19.44
C PHE A 163 -5.66 -9.58 -18.01
N VAL A 164 -5.17 -8.39 -17.71
CA VAL A 164 -4.78 -7.97 -16.36
C VAL A 164 -5.62 -6.75 -16.01
N THR A 165 -6.44 -6.87 -14.96
CA THR A 165 -7.27 -5.78 -14.45
C THR A 165 -6.83 -5.42 -13.05
N ARG A 166 -6.67 -4.13 -12.76
CA ARG A 166 -6.33 -3.61 -11.44
C ARG A 166 -7.32 -2.54 -11.03
N GLY A 167 -7.67 -2.48 -9.76
CA GLY A 167 -8.49 -1.43 -9.19
C GLY A 167 -8.04 -1.09 -7.78
N ASN A 168 -7.98 0.19 -7.45
CA ASN A 168 -7.64 0.69 -6.13
C ASN A 168 -8.66 1.73 -5.70
N LEU A 169 -9.11 1.62 -4.46
CA LEU A 169 -9.95 2.59 -3.78
C LEU A 169 -9.30 2.98 -2.47
N GLY A 170 -9.39 4.26 -2.13
CA GLY A 170 -8.95 4.79 -0.85
C GLY A 170 -9.92 5.86 -0.36
N TRP A 171 -10.15 5.89 0.95
CA TRP A 171 -11.01 6.88 1.59
C TRP A 171 -10.48 7.20 2.98
N ILE A 172 -10.21 8.48 3.23
CA ILE A 172 -9.89 9.02 4.55
C ILE A 172 -11.02 9.92 4.97
N GLU A 173 -11.57 9.67 6.16
CA GLU A 173 -12.47 10.57 6.85
C GLU A 173 -11.75 11.14 8.06
N THR A 174 -11.66 12.47 8.15
CA THR A 174 -10.96 13.19 9.23
C THR A 174 -11.46 14.61 9.34
N GLY A 175 -11.39 15.17 10.53
CA GLY A 175 -11.68 16.60 10.79
C GLY A 175 -10.48 17.52 10.53
N ASP A 176 -9.25 16.99 10.49
CA ASP A 176 -8.03 17.76 10.29
C ASP A 176 -7.06 17.01 9.37
N PHE A 177 -7.24 17.18 8.07
CA PHE A 177 -6.46 16.49 7.05
C PHE A 177 -4.98 16.90 7.06
N ASP A 178 -4.67 18.14 7.44
CA ASP A 178 -3.28 18.62 7.43
C ASP A 178 -2.41 17.98 8.52
N LYS A 179 -3.02 17.43 9.57
CA LYS A 179 -2.35 16.62 10.60
C LYS A 179 -2.14 15.16 10.21
N VAL A 180 -2.83 14.67 9.20
CA VAL A 180 -2.64 13.29 8.72
C VAL A 180 -1.29 13.18 8.02
N PRO A 181 -0.39 12.27 8.44
CA PRO A 181 0.92 12.13 7.81
C PRO A 181 0.82 11.82 6.31
N PRO A 182 1.75 12.31 5.48
CA PRO A 182 1.73 12.09 4.03
C PRO A 182 1.67 10.63 3.59
N ASP A 183 2.28 9.72 4.35
CA ASP A 183 2.23 8.26 4.07
C ASP A 183 0.81 7.67 4.13
N LEU A 184 -0.11 8.30 4.83
CA LEU A 184 -1.52 7.89 4.89
C LEU A 184 -2.38 8.60 3.84
N ARG A 185 -1.92 9.71 3.27
CA ARG A 185 -2.63 10.45 2.22
C ARG A 185 -2.53 9.72 0.88
N PHE A 186 -3.47 9.97 0.00
CA PHE A 186 -3.49 9.36 -1.32
C PHE A 186 -2.89 10.26 -2.39
N PHE A 187 -2.08 9.65 -3.26
CA PHE A 187 -1.50 10.25 -4.45
C PHE A 187 -1.65 9.25 -5.60
N ALA A 188 -2.01 9.73 -6.77
CA ALA A 188 -2.05 8.93 -7.98
C ALA A 188 -0.88 9.26 -8.92
N GLY A 189 -0.67 8.42 -9.92
CA GLY A 189 0.42 8.50 -10.89
C GLY A 189 1.51 7.46 -10.65
N GLY A 190 2.13 7.01 -11.73
CA GLY A 190 3.17 5.99 -11.75
C GLY A 190 2.70 4.62 -12.26
N ASP A 191 3.63 3.69 -12.41
CA ASP A 191 3.42 2.40 -13.11
C ASP A 191 2.37 1.48 -12.48
N ARG A 192 2.13 1.62 -11.18
CA ARG A 192 1.12 0.84 -10.43
C ARG A 192 -0.18 1.61 -10.20
N SER A 193 -0.29 2.81 -10.72
CA SER A 193 -1.44 3.70 -10.57
C SER A 193 -1.95 4.10 -11.95
N ILE A 194 -1.49 5.24 -12.49
CA ILE A 194 -1.83 5.73 -13.83
C ILE A 194 -0.52 5.90 -14.59
N ARG A 195 -0.23 5.00 -15.52
CA ARG A 195 0.99 5.05 -16.35
C ARG A 195 0.98 6.27 -17.27
N GLY A 196 2.15 6.81 -17.53
CA GLY A 196 2.33 8.07 -18.28
C GLY A 196 2.36 9.31 -17.38
N TYR A 197 1.97 9.21 -16.12
CA TYR A 197 2.12 10.27 -15.12
C TYR A 197 3.26 9.96 -14.16
N LYS A 198 3.96 11.00 -13.72
CA LYS A 198 5.04 10.87 -12.74
C LYS A 198 4.52 10.23 -11.45
N TYR A 199 5.35 9.42 -10.80
CA TYR A 199 5.01 8.74 -9.56
C TYR A 199 4.54 9.71 -8.48
N LYS A 200 3.37 9.44 -7.90
CA LYS A 200 2.73 10.24 -6.85
C LYS A 200 2.58 11.73 -7.21
N SER A 201 2.34 12.07 -8.46
CA SER A 201 2.25 13.47 -8.92
C SER A 201 0.83 14.02 -9.04
N ILE A 202 -0.18 13.19 -8.84
CA ILE A 202 -1.60 13.56 -8.97
C ILE A 202 -2.22 13.61 -7.59
N SER A 203 -2.56 14.81 -7.15
CA SER A 203 -3.38 15.08 -5.95
C SER A 203 -3.89 16.51 -5.98
N PRO A 204 -4.81 16.91 -5.09
CA PRO A 204 -5.09 18.31 -4.80
C PRO A 204 -3.81 19.07 -4.46
N LYS A 205 -3.82 20.37 -4.71
CA LYS A 205 -2.68 21.25 -4.48
C LYS A 205 -3.04 22.35 -3.49
N TYR A 206 -2.01 22.85 -2.80
CA TYR A 206 -2.07 24.09 -2.03
C TYR A 206 -2.12 25.30 -2.96
N SER A 207 -2.36 26.49 -2.38
CA SER A 207 -2.42 27.75 -3.13
C SER A 207 -1.12 28.11 -3.87
N ASN A 208 0.02 27.67 -3.35
CA ASN A 208 1.35 27.85 -3.96
C ASN A 208 1.64 26.87 -5.12
N GLY A 209 0.74 25.91 -5.37
CA GLY A 209 0.88 24.90 -6.43
C GLY A 209 1.49 23.57 -5.99
N ASP A 210 1.97 23.45 -4.76
CA ASP A 210 2.55 22.24 -4.20
C ASP A 210 1.48 21.16 -3.96
N LEU A 211 1.87 19.89 -4.06
CA LEU A 211 0.99 18.75 -3.82
C LEU A 211 0.57 18.70 -2.34
N LYS A 212 -0.71 18.51 -2.11
CA LYS A 212 -1.31 18.38 -0.78
C LYS A 212 -1.51 16.92 -0.36
N GLY A 213 -1.74 16.03 -1.30
CA GLY A 213 -2.31 14.72 -1.07
C GLY A 213 -3.84 14.75 -1.02
N ALA A 214 -4.46 13.61 -1.18
CA ALA A 214 -5.90 13.46 -1.27
C ALA A 214 -6.47 12.60 -0.15
N SER A 215 -7.72 12.85 0.20
CA SER A 215 -8.49 12.00 1.11
C SER A 215 -9.21 10.86 0.38
N LYS A 216 -9.29 10.89 -0.94
CA LYS A 216 -9.98 9.87 -1.74
C LYS A 216 -9.13 9.49 -2.95
N LEU A 217 -9.13 8.19 -3.26
CA LEU A 217 -8.41 7.61 -4.39
C LEU A 217 -9.33 6.66 -5.13
N VAL A 218 -9.36 6.79 -6.45
CA VAL A 218 -9.95 5.81 -7.37
C VAL A 218 -8.99 5.65 -8.53
N THR A 219 -8.48 4.45 -8.78
CA THR A 219 -7.70 4.14 -9.97
C THR A 219 -8.12 2.78 -10.53
N GLY A 220 -8.18 2.68 -11.83
CA GLY A 220 -8.46 1.46 -12.56
C GLY A 220 -7.49 1.28 -13.72
N SER A 221 -7.17 0.04 -14.03
CA SER A 221 -6.28 -0.34 -15.13
C SER A 221 -6.80 -1.59 -15.81
N LEU A 222 -6.81 -1.56 -17.13
CA LEU A 222 -7.03 -2.72 -17.98
C LEU A 222 -5.85 -2.88 -18.91
N GLU A 223 -5.23 -4.05 -18.90
CA GLU A 223 -4.14 -4.41 -19.79
C GLU A 223 -4.48 -5.69 -20.53
N TYR A 224 -4.36 -5.65 -21.85
CA TYR A 224 -4.48 -6.78 -22.73
C TYR A 224 -3.12 -7.18 -23.26
N GLN A 225 -2.78 -8.43 -23.14
CA GLN A 225 -1.54 -9.02 -23.62
C GLN A 225 -1.84 -10.15 -24.59
N TYR A 226 -1.17 -10.16 -25.71
CA TYR A 226 -1.30 -11.17 -26.75
C TYR A 226 0.02 -11.92 -26.97
N ASN A 227 -0.02 -13.25 -26.91
CA ASN A 227 1.13 -14.07 -27.26
C ASN A 227 1.26 -14.14 -28.77
N VAL A 228 2.24 -13.41 -29.31
CA VAL A 228 2.51 -13.40 -30.76
C VAL A 228 3.13 -14.71 -31.19
N THR A 229 4.21 -15.13 -30.53
CA THR A 229 4.88 -16.40 -30.77
C THR A 229 5.84 -16.76 -29.64
N GLY A 230 5.76 -17.97 -29.10
CA GLY A 230 6.67 -18.48 -28.08
C GLY A 230 6.80 -17.57 -26.86
N LYS A 231 7.94 -16.90 -26.69
CA LYS A 231 8.21 -15.99 -25.58
C LYS A 231 7.83 -14.53 -25.83
N TRP A 232 7.38 -14.20 -27.03
CA TRP A 232 7.07 -12.82 -27.41
C TRP A 232 5.61 -12.49 -27.14
N TRP A 233 5.38 -11.44 -26.37
CA TRP A 233 4.08 -10.90 -26.03
C TRP A 233 4.00 -9.44 -26.42
N GLY A 234 2.93 -9.06 -27.06
CA GLY A 234 2.54 -7.67 -27.23
C GLY A 234 1.54 -7.28 -26.14
N ALA A 235 1.59 -6.05 -25.68
CA ALA A 235 0.68 -5.55 -24.65
C ALA A 235 0.16 -4.17 -25.01
N MET A 236 -1.10 -3.91 -24.65
CA MET A 236 -1.70 -2.58 -24.67
C MET A 236 -2.45 -2.36 -23.36
N PHE A 237 -2.49 -1.13 -22.89
CA PHE A 237 -3.16 -0.80 -21.64
C PHE A 237 -3.89 0.53 -21.69
N VAL A 238 -4.86 0.66 -20.80
CA VAL A 238 -5.49 1.91 -20.43
C VAL A 238 -5.61 1.97 -18.91
N ASP A 239 -5.15 3.06 -18.34
CA ASP A 239 -5.25 3.37 -16.91
C ASP A 239 -6.06 4.65 -16.75
N SER A 240 -6.96 4.70 -15.76
CA SER A 240 -7.71 5.92 -15.48
C SER A 240 -7.99 6.04 -13.99
N GLY A 241 -8.04 7.27 -13.49
CA GLY A 241 -8.35 7.52 -12.10
C GLY A 241 -7.98 8.92 -11.65
N GLU A 242 -8.09 9.12 -10.36
CA GLU A 242 -7.78 10.38 -9.70
C GLU A 242 -7.51 10.20 -8.21
N ALA A 243 -6.84 11.19 -7.63
CA ALA A 243 -6.75 11.40 -6.19
C ALA A 243 -7.33 12.77 -5.88
N VAL A 244 -8.45 12.82 -5.13
CA VAL A 244 -9.22 14.04 -4.87
C VAL A 244 -9.64 14.14 -3.40
N SER A 245 -9.92 15.32 -2.92
CA SER A 245 -10.54 15.54 -1.61
C SER A 245 -12.04 15.81 -1.71
N ASP A 246 -12.52 16.31 -2.85
CA ASP A 246 -13.93 16.57 -3.12
C ASP A 246 -14.36 15.85 -4.42
N ILE A 247 -15.24 14.87 -4.29
CA ILE A 247 -15.76 14.08 -5.42
C ILE A 247 -16.48 14.95 -6.46
N ARG A 248 -17.04 16.10 -6.04
CA ARG A 248 -17.73 17.03 -6.96
C ARG A 248 -16.77 17.71 -7.93
N LYS A 249 -15.47 17.73 -7.62
CA LYS A 249 -14.40 18.29 -8.44
C LYS A 249 -13.61 17.21 -9.15
N SER A 250 -14.27 16.11 -9.48
CA SER A 250 -13.67 14.94 -10.14
C SER A 250 -13.11 15.31 -11.51
N ASP A 251 -11.86 14.94 -11.76
CA ASP A 251 -11.14 15.14 -13.03
C ASP A 251 -10.22 13.93 -13.29
N PHE A 252 -10.80 12.90 -13.88
CA PHE A 252 -10.09 11.65 -14.17
C PHE A 252 -8.92 11.88 -15.14
N LYS A 253 -7.76 11.45 -14.72
CA LYS A 253 -6.56 11.39 -15.56
C LYS A 253 -6.48 10.02 -16.22
N THR A 254 -6.14 10.00 -17.50
CA THR A 254 -6.07 8.76 -18.28
C THR A 254 -4.72 8.65 -18.97
N GLY A 255 -4.13 7.46 -18.89
CA GLY A 255 -2.93 7.06 -19.61
C GLY A 255 -3.21 5.81 -20.44
N ALA A 256 -2.67 5.75 -21.63
CA ALA A 256 -2.74 4.57 -22.48
C ALA A 256 -1.42 4.35 -23.20
N GLY A 257 -1.13 3.11 -23.55
CA GLY A 257 0.11 2.77 -24.24
C GLY A 257 0.15 1.33 -24.74
N VAL A 258 1.24 1.04 -25.42
CA VAL A 258 1.58 -0.27 -26.00
C VAL A 258 2.98 -0.68 -25.60
#